data_233ac1757661e814cef3c5c0a7a2fd70
#
_entry.id   233ac1757661e814cef3c5c0a7a2fd70
#
_cell.length_a   1.000
_cell.length_b   1.000
_cell.length_c   1.000
_cell.angle_alpha   90.00
_cell.angle_beta   90.00
_cell.angle_gamma   90.00
#
_symmetry.space_group_name_H-M   'P 1'
#
loop_
_entity.id
_entity.type
_entity.pdbx_description
1 polymer ?
#
loop_
_entity_poly.entity_id
_entity_poly.type
_entity_poly.pdbx_seq_one_letter_code
_entity_poly.pdbx_strand_id
1 'polypeptide(L)'
;MVMINVELKGGAVKEFENGTTPAEIAKSIGAGLYKSVCCAKVDGDLCDLRTPLEKDCKVELLTFDNVDGQKTFWHTASHVLAQAVKRLYPNAKCAIGPAVDNGFYYDFDVEKPFSPEDLEKIKAEMKKIVKSGLELERVELSPEEAEKKLEEMNEPYKVELVKEHSDKGEHITFYKQGEFIDLCAGPHLMSVAPIKAIQLTACTGAYWRGDANNAQLCRVYGVAFPKASMLEEHLKKLEEAKLRDHNKLGRELEYFTTVDYVGQGLPILLPKGARVVQLLQRWVEDVEQSKGCLLTKTPLLAKRDLYKISGHWDHYLDGMFVLGDPHDEEKECFALRPMTCPFQYQVYLNKQRSYRDLPMRLTETSTLFRNEASGEMHGLIRVRQFTISEGHYILRPDCLLYTSPSPRDLSTSR
;
A
#
# COMPACT_ATOMS: atom_id res chain seq x y z
N MET A 1 23.82 38.45 -6.16
CA MET A 1 23.19 37.21 -5.67
C MET A 1 22.91 36.32 -6.89
N VAL A 2 23.10 35.03 -6.79
CA VAL A 2 22.78 34.10 -7.88
C VAL A 2 21.27 33.91 -7.87
N MET A 3 20.63 34.11 -9.03
CA MET A 3 19.19 33.90 -9.18
C MET A 3 18.93 32.54 -9.81
N ILE A 4 17.85 31.90 -9.44
CA ILE A 4 17.37 30.66 -10.03
C ILE A 4 15.97 30.87 -10.61
N ASN A 5 15.69 30.17 -11.72
CA ASN A 5 14.36 30.16 -12.33
C ASN A 5 13.56 28.96 -11.81
N VAL A 6 12.41 29.22 -11.22
CA VAL A 6 11.51 28.21 -10.72
C VAL A 6 10.26 28.14 -11.59
N GLU A 7 10.07 27.02 -12.27
CA GLU A 7 8.83 26.73 -13.00
C GLU A 7 7.78 26.18 -12.02
N LEU A 8 6.68 26.89 -11.89
CA LEU A 8 5.55 26.49 -11.05
C LEU A 8 4.53 25.64 -11.82
N LYS A 9 3.69 24.93 -11.11
CA LYS A 9 2.57 24.17 -11.70
C LYS A 9 1.73 25.10 -12.60
N GLY A 10 1.59 24.73 -13.87
CA GLY A 10 0.91 25.56 -14.89
C GLY A 10 1.85 26.34 -15.83
N GLY A 11 3.18 26.14 -15.69
CA GLY A 11 4.19 26.67 -16.62
C GLY A 11 4.64 28.12 -16.33
N ALA A 12 4.17 28.72 -15.25
CA ALA A 12 4.65 30.07 -14.85
C ALA A 12 6.06 29.98 -14.28
N VAL A 13 7.01 30.69 -14.87
CA VAL A 13 8.40 30.79 -14.37
C VAL A 13 8.55 32.08 -13.55
N LYS A 14 9.16 31.93 -12.38
CA LYS A 14 9.51 33.05 -11.47
C LYS A 14 10.98 32.96 -11.06
N GLU A 15 11.63 34.11 -10.94
CA GLU A 15 12.99 34.22 -10.43
C GLU A 15 12.98 34.31 -8.90
N PHE A 16 13.86 33.54 -8.25
CA PHE A 16 14.11 33.56 -6.81
C PHE A 16 15.62 33.60 -6.53
N GLU A 17 15.98 33.98 -5.33
CA GLU A 17 17.38 33.89 -4.90
C GLU A 17 17.79 32.42 -4.71
N ASN A 18 19.05 32.11 -5.05
CA ASN A 18 19.62 30.80 -4.80
C ASN A 18 19.57 30.46 -3.30
N GLY A 19 19.08 29.25 -2.96
CA GLY A 19 18.84 28.83 -1.61
C GLY A 19 17.41 29.08 -1.10
N THR A 20 16.53 29.70 -1.91
CA THR A 20 15.11 29.84 -1.59
C THR A 20 14.45 28.47 -1.41
N THR A 21 13.58 28.35 -0.41
CA THR A 21 12.88 27.11 -0.08
C THR A 21 11.48 27.03 -0.67
N PRO A 22 10.91 25.83 -0.88
CA PRO A 22 9.51 25.67 -1.30
C PRO A 22 8.52 26.35 -0.35
N ALA A 23 8.83 26.45 0.96
CA ALA A 23 8.02 27.18 1.92
C ALA A 23 7.96 28.70 1.63
N GLU A 24 9.10 29.30 1.29
CA GLU A 24 9.18 30.71 0.92
C GLU A 24 8.47 30.99 -0.41
N ILE A 25 8.59 30.07 -1.37
CA ILE A 25 7.83 30.14 -2.62
C ILE A 25 6.34 30.08 -2.35
N ALA A 26 5.86 29.15 -1.50
CA ALA A 26 4.45 29.07 -1.12
C ALA A 26 3.97 30.37 -0.46
N LYS A 27 4.79 30.99 0.40
CA LYS A 27 4.51 32.26 1.07
C LYS A 27 4.43 33.42 0.09
N SER A 28 5.31 33.44 -0.93
CA SER A 28 5.31 34.48 -1.98
C SER A 28 4.08 34.41 -2.89
N ILE A 29 3.49 33.23 -3.06
CA ILE A 29 2.27 33.01 -3.85
C ILE A 29 1.04 33.46 -3.06
N GLY A 30 0.98 33.09 -1.76
CA GLY A 30 -0.12 33.54 -0.90
C GLY A 30 -0.16 32.86 0.46
N ALA A 31 -0.59 33.62 1.48
CA ALA A 31 -0.67 33.16 2.87
C ALA A 31 -1.61 31.93 3.05
N GLY A 32 -2.64 31.80 2.23
CA GLY A 32 -3.55 30.63 2.25
C GLY A 32 -2.85 29.37 1.81
N LEU A 33 -2.08 29.43 0.71
CA LEU A 33 -1.30 28.30 0.20
C LEU A 33 -0.22 27.89 1.21
N TYR A 34 0.54 28.84 1.74
CA TYR A 34 1.56 28.57 2.76
C TYR A 34 1.01 27.80 3.97
N LYS A 35 -0.23 28.11 4.41
CA LYS A 35 -0.88 27.41 5.53
C LYS A 35 -1.40 26.00 5.17
N SER A 36 -1.62 25.71 3.89
CA SER A 36 -2.21 24.45 3.43
C SER A 36 -1.22 23.52 2.74
N VAL A 37 -0.05 24.02 2.32
CA VAL A 37 0.99 23.20 1.69
C VAL A 37 1.58 22.22 2.70
N CYS A 38 1.74 20.97 2.28
CA CYS A 38 2.26 19.87 3.09
C CYS A 38 3.70 19.51 2.73
N CYS A 39 4.00 19.46 1.44
CA CYS A 39 5.32 19.16 0.89
C CYS A 39 5.42 19.72 -0.54
N ALA A 40 6.54 19.51 -1.19
CA ALA A 40 6.74 19.88 -2.59
C ALA A 40 7.30 18.71 -3.41
N LYS A 41 7.16 18.77 -4.74
CA LYS A 41 7.98 18.02 -5.68
C LYS A 41 8.91 18.98 -6.39
N VAL A 42 10.18 18.62 -6.43
CA VAL A 42 11.23 19.35 -7.15
C VAL A 42 11.74 18.44 -8.26
N ASP A 43 11.55 18.83 -9.50
CA ASP A 43 11.87 18.02 -10.69
C ASP A 43 11.24 16.61 -10.69
N GLY A 44 10.12 16.45 -9.97
CA GLY A 44 9.39 15.19 -9.83
C GLY A 44 9.66 14.44 -8.52
N ASP A 45 10.74 14.74 -7.82
CA ASP A 45 11.12 14.11 -6.56
C ASP A 45 10.46 14.79 -5.36
N LEU A 46 10.00 13.98 -4.40
CA LEU A 46 9.37 14.47 -3.18
C LEU A 46 10.39 15.19 -2.30
N CYS A 47 10.05 16.40 -1.87
CA CYS A 47 10.94 17.31 -1.18
C CYS A 47 10.26 17.93 0.06
N ASP A 48 11.04 18.06 1.15
CA ASP A 48 10.60 18.83 2.33
C ASP A 48 10.55 20.34 2.00
N LEU A 49 9.61 21.02 2.61
CA LEU A 49 9.41 22.47 2.38
C LEU A 49 10.58 23.34 2.86
N ARG A 50 11.50 22.79 3.67
CA ARG A 50 12.69 23.47 4.23
C ARG A 50 13.93 23.29 3.34
N THR A 51 13.87 22.44 2.33
CA THR A 51 15.02 22.14 1.48
C THR A 51 15.37 23.33 0.60
N PRO A 52 16.60 23.87 0.65
CA PRO A 52 17.02 24.97 -0.20
C PRO A 52 17.13 24.53 -1.66
N LEU A 53 16.70 25.38 -2.59
CA LEU A 53 16.81 25.17 -4.04
C LEU A 53 18.06 25.88 -4.55
N GLU A 54 18.97 25.11 -5.18
CA GLU A 54 20.30 25.59 -5.58
C GLU A 54 20.48 25.80 -7.10
N LYS A 55 19.50 25.40 -7.89
CA LYS A 55 19.50 25.45 -9.35
C LYS A 55 18.12 25.71 -9.92
N ASP A 56 18.06 26.04 -11.20
CA ASP A 56 16.81 26.09 -11.96
C ASP A 56 16.07 24.75 -11.83
N CYS A 57 14.78 24.81 -11.48
CA CYS A 57 14.01 23.60 -11.20
C CYS A 57 12.51 23.82 -11.42
N LYS A 58 11.78 22.72 -11.47
CA LYS A 58 10.32 22.72 -11.47
C LYS A 58 9.80 22.38 -10.08
N VAL A 59 8.92 23.24 -9.53
CA VAL A 59 8.36 23.07 -8.18
C VAL A 59 6.84 22.89 -8.27
N GLU A 60 6.36 21.80 -7.70
CA GLU A 60 4.94 21.55 -7.48
C GLU A 60 4.65 21.53 -5.97
N LEU A 61 3.87 22.48 -5.49
CA LEU A 61 3.46 22.58 -4.08
C LEU A 61 2.23 21.71 -3.86
N LEU A 62 2.34 20.77 -2.91
CA LEU A 62 1.33 19.74 -2.66
C LEU A 62 0.59 20.00 -1.36
N THR A 63 -0.74 19.97 -1.42
CA THR A 63 -1.63 20.13 -0.26
C THR A 63 -2.21 18.77 0.16
N PHE A 64 -3.03 18.76 1.20
CA PHE A 64 -3.72 17.53 1.67
C PHE A 64 -4.57 16.84 0.60
N ASP A 65 -5.00 17.54 -0.44
CA ASP A 65 -5.79 16.97 -1.53
C ASP A 65 -4.98 16.08 -2.50
N ASN A 66 -3.65 16.13 -2.41
CA ASN A 66 -2.73 15.26 -3.15
C ASN A 66 -2.29 14.08 -2.30
N VAL A 67 -2.06 12.93 -2.92
CA VAL A 67 -1.65 11.69 -2.22
C VAL A 67 -0.36 11.91 -1.40
N ASP A 68 0.68 12.52 -1.99
CA ASP A 68 1.94 12.75 -1.29
C ASP A 68 1.81 13.81 -0.19
N GLY A 69 0.99 14.84 -0.43
CA GLY A 69 0.65 15.84 0.59
C GLY A 69 -0.12 15.23 1.76
N GLN A 70 -1.05 14.32 1.50
CA GLN A 70 -1.79 13.57 2.50
C GLN A 70 -0.88 12.65 3.32
N LYS A 71 0.04 11.92 2.64
CA LYS A 71 1.03 11.07 3.32
C LYS A 71 1.95 11.89 4.23
N THR A 72 2.44 13.05 3.78
CA THR A 72 3.25 13.97 4.60
C THR A 72 2.48 14.48 5.82
N PHE A 73 1.20 14.79 5.64
CA PHE A 73 0.32 15.22 6.73
C PHE A 73 0.13 14.11 7.78
N TRP A 74 -0.15 12.89 7.35
CA TRP A 74 -0.30 11.73 8.24
C TRP A 74 1.02 11.33 8.89
N HIS A 75 2.14 11.46 8.19
CA HIS A 75 3.46 11.24 8.75
C HIS A 75 3.75 12.23 9.89
N THR A 76 3.37 13.49 9.74
CA THR A 76 3.47 14.46 10.85
C THR A 76 2.51 14.11 12.00
N ALA A 77 1.32 13.61 11.69
CA ALA A 77 0.37 13.16 12.71
C ALA A 77 0.87 11.94 13.50
N SER A 78 1.67 11.04 12.87
CA SER A 78 2.31 9.94 13.57
C SER A 78 3.36 10.40 14.57
N HIS A 79 4.11 11.49 14.28
CA HIS A 79 5.03 12.11 15.24
C HIS A 79 4.28 12.77 16.41
N VAL A 80 3.12 13.40 16.14
CA VAL A 80 2.25 13.91 17.20
C VAL A 80 1.76 12.79 18.12
N LEU A 81 1.44 11.61 17.55
CA LEU A 81 1.10 10.42 18.32
C LEU A 81 2.28 9.96 19.19
N ALA A 82 3.47 9.87 18.62
CA ALA A 82 4.68 9.44 19.34
C ALA A 82 5.00 10.40 20.50
N GLN A 83 4.93 11.71 20.27
CA GLN A 83 5.11 12.72 21.33
C GLN A 83 4.06 12.57 22.44
N ALA A 84 2.79 12.36 22.08
CA ALA A 84 1.72 12.15 23.07
C ALA A 84 1.95 10.89 23.92
N VAL A 85 2.38 9.80 23.29
CA VAL A 85 2.71 8.56 24.00
C VAL A 85 3.90 8.78 24.93
N LYS A 86 5.00 9.41 24.47
CA LYS A 86 6.18 9.70 25.31
C LYS A 86 5.85 10.59 26.51
N ARG A 87 4.91 11.53 26.37
CA ARG A 87 4.46 12.37 27.50
C ARG A 87 3.69 11.59 28.54
N LEU A 88 2.82 10.65 28.12
CA LEU A 88 1.98 9.87 29.03
C LEU A 88 2.67 8.61 29.53
N TYR A 89 3.53 8.04 28.72
CA TYR A 89 4.26 6.77 28.97
C TYR A 89 5.76 6.96 28.66
N PRO A 90 6.53 7.62 29.55
CA PRO A 90 7.94 7.95 29.28
C PRO A 90 8.84 6.77 28.98
N ASN A 91 8.49 5.57 29.50
CA ASN A 91 9.23 4.33 29.29
C ASN A 91 8.90 3.64 27.96
N ALA A 92 7.88 4.06 27.23
CA ALA A 92 7.55 3.52 25.93
C ALA A 92 8.71 3.81 24.95
N LYS A 93 9.15 2.79 24.20
CA LYS A 93 10.19 2.95 23.18
C LYS A 93 9.54 3.10 21.81
N CYS A 94 10.05 4.03 21.03
CA CYS A 94 9.56 4.32 19.70
C CYS A 94 10.25 3.44 18.65
N ALA A 95 9.48 2.76 17.80
CA ALA A 95 10.02 1.99 16.68
C ALA A 95 9.86 2.75 15.36
N ILE A 96 8.78 2.54 14.63
CA ILE A 96 8.50 3.21 13.34
C ILE A 96 7.07 3.74 13.27
N GLY A 97 6.89 4.85 12.51
CA GLY A 97 5.61 5.52 12.38
C GLY A 97 5.32 6.07 10.98
N PRO A 98 5.16 5.20 9.95
CA PRO A 98 4.91 5.67 8.59
C PRO A 98 3.45 6.09 8.38
N ALA A 99 3.24 6.91 7.34
CA ALA A 99 1.94 7.06 6.72
C ALA A 99 1.62 5.83 5.86
N VAL A 100 0.36 5.42 5.84
CA VAL A 100 -0.18 4.34 5.03
C VAL A 100 -1.35 4.85 4.18
N ASP A 101 -1.90 4.03 3.28
CA ASP A 101 -2.91 4.49 2.31
C ASP A 101 -4.19 5.07 2.94
N ASN A 102 -4.53 4.66 4.17
CA ASN A 102 -5.74 5.08 4.86
C ASN A 102 -5.47 5.70 6.24
N GLY A 103 -4.33 6.36 6.42
CA GLY A 103 -3.98 6.99 7.69
C GLY A 103 -2.50 6.85 8.04
N PHE A 104 -2.24 6.61 9.29
CA PHE A 104 -0.89 6.38 9.81
C PHE A 104 -0.94 5.37 10.93
N TYR A 105 0.22 4.81 11.28
CA TYR A 105 0.40 4.11 12.53
C TYR A 105 1.71 4.51 13.20
N TYR A 106 1.88 4.08 14.43
CA TYR A 106 3.16 4.12 15.12
C TYR A 106 3.31 2.87 16.00
N ASP A 107 4.49 2.26 15.96
CA ASP A 107 4.83 1.07 16.72
C ASP A 107 5.58 1.45 17.99
N PHE A 108 5.11 0.93 19.11
CA PHE A 108 5.69 1.15 20.43
C PHE A 108 6.03 -0.16 21.11
N ASP A 109 7.21 -0.21 21.76
CA ASP A 109 7.52 -1.24 22.73
C ASP A 109 7.07 -0.75 24.10
N VAL A 110 6.08 -1.44 24.65
CA VAL A 110 5.42 -1.09 25.90
C VAL A 110 5.19 -2.36 26.74
N GLU A 111 5.24 -2.24 28.07
CA GLU A 111 5.03 -3.38 28.97
C GLU A 111 3.63 -4.00 28.83
N LYS A 112 2.63 -3.18 28.54
CA LYS A 112 1.23 -3.61 28.32
C LYS A 112 0.65 -2.90 27.11
N PRO A 113 -0.06 -3.61 26.23
CA PRO A 113 -0.78 -3.01 25.11
C PRO A 113 -1.76 -1.91 25.60
N PHE A 114 -1.92 -0.86 24.82
CA PHE A 114 -2.83 0.23 25.15
C PHE A 114 -4.29 -0.25 25.10
N SER A 115 -5.03 0.05 26.15
CA SER A 115 -6.47 -0.16 26.22
C SER A 115 -7.24 0.92 25.41
N PRO A 116 -8.52 0.72 25.10
CA PRO A 116 -9.36 1.77 24.51
C PRO A 116 -9.38 3.07 25.32
N GLU A 117 -9.32 2.99 26.64
CA GLU A 117 -9.24 4.16 27.54
C GLU A 117 -7.92 4.90 27.41
N ASP A 118 -6.82 4.17 27.23
CA ASP A 118 -5.50 4.77 27.00
C ASP A 118 -5.45 5.46 25.64
N LEU A 119 -6.08 4.90 24.59
CA LEU A 119 -6.18 5.55 23.29
C LEU A 119 -6.94 6.89 23.37
N GLU A 120 -7.99 6.99 24.17
CA GLU A 120 -8.69 8.25 24.37
C GLU A 120 -7.81 9.28 25.14
N LYS A 121 -7.02 8.85 26.15
CA LYS A 121 -6.05 9.73 26.83
C LYS A 121 -4.97 10.22 25.88
N ILE A 122 -4.41 9.33 25.06
CA ILE A 122 -3.40 9.64 24.03
C ILE A 122 -3.99 10.64 23.03
N LYS A 123 -5.19 10.39 22.53
CA LYS A 123 -5.88 11.31 21.62
C LYS A 123 -6.11 12.70 22.24
N ALA A 124 -6.46 12.76 23.50
CA ALA A 124 -6.62 14.01 24.23
C ALA A 124 -5.29 14.78 24.33
N GLU A 125 -4.17 14.10 24.59
CA GLU A 125 -2.84 14.70 24.61
C GLU A 125 -2.40 15.16 23.22
N MET A 126 -2.63 14.36 22.15
CA MET A 126 -2.40 14.78 20.77
C MET A 126 -3.11 16.10 20.45
N LYS A 127 -4.37 16.26 20.87
CA LYS A 127 -5.12 17.52 20.67
C LYS A 127 -4.46 18.70 21.37
N LYS A 128 -3.86 18.53 22.55
CA LYS A 128 -3.12 19.58 23.25
C LYS A 128 -1.84 19.96 22.48
N ILE A 129 -1.08 18.97 22.00
CA ILE A 129 0.11 19.19 21.19
C ILE A 129 -0.23 19.96 19.92
N VAL A 130 -1.26 19.55 19.20
CA VAL A 130 -1.69 20.26 17.98
C VAL A 130 -2.12 21.70 18.29
N LYS A 131 -2.85 21.90 19.38
CA LYS A 131 -3.30 23.25 19.80
C LYS A 131 -2.14 24.17 20.16
N SER A 132 -1.00 23.64 20.59
CA SER A 132 0.20 24.46 20.87
C SER A 132 0.87 24.99 19.62
N GLY A 133 0.60 24.41 18.44
CA GLY A 133 1.08 24.89 17.16
C GLY A 133 2.59 24.76 16.96
N LEU A 134 3.23 23.79 17.60
CA LEU A 134 4.68 23.55 17.53
C LEU A 134 5.17 23.50 16.07
N GLU A 135 6.27 24.17 15.81
CA GLU A 135 7.01 24.06 14.56
C GLU A 135 7.89 22.80 14.58
N LEU A 136 8.14 22.24 13.41
CA LEU A 136 9.07 21.14 13.23
C LEU A 136 10.38 21.65 12.67
N GLU A 137 11.49 21.28 13.28
CA GLU A 137 12.85 21.59 12.86
C GLU A 137 13.51 20.31 12.30
N ARG A 138 14.08 20.40 11.11
CA ARG A 138 14.90 19.32 10.54
C ARG A 138 16.34 19.50 11.02
N VAL A 139 16.91 18.44 11.57
CA VAL A 139 18.29 18.41 12.10
C VAL A 139 19.03 17.26 11.45
N GLU A 140 20.21 17.53 10.92
CA GLU A 140 21.11 16.50 10.42
C GLU A 140 22.20 16.24 11.47
N LEU A 141 22.48 14.97 11.73
CA LEU A 141 23.52 14.53 12.68
C LEU A 141 24.45 13.53 11.99
N SER A 142 25.71 13.46 12.44
CA SER A 142 26.57 12.37 12.06
C SER A 142 26.04 11.04 12.65
N PRO A 143 26.38 9.89 12.05
CA PRO A 143 25.95 8.60 12.59
C PRO A 143 26.33 8.42 14.07
N GLU A 144 27.52 8.82 14.47
CA GLU A 144 28.01 8.71 15.85
C GLU A 144 27.23 9.60 16.82
N GLU A 145 26.92 10.84 16.41
CA GLU A 145 26.10 11.76 17.21
C GLU A 145 24.66 11.25 17.34
N ALA A 146 24.13 10.68 16.25
CA ALA A 146 22.78 10.10 16.19
C ALA A 146 22.67 8.88 17.12
N GLU A 147 23.61 7.93 17.04
CA GLU A 147 23.62 6.76 17.92
C GLU A 147 23.71 7.16 19.39
N LYS A 148 24.66 8.01 19.75
CA LYS A 148 24.83 8.48 21.13
C LYS A 148 23.56 9.13 21.66
N LYS A 149 22.95 10.02 20.86
CA LYS A 149 21.69 10.68 21.23
C LYS A 149 20.56 9.68 21.49
N LEU A 150 20.39 8.69 20.62
CA LEU A 150 19.34 7.68 20.74
C LEU A 150 19.58 6.71 21.89
N GLU A 151 20.84 6.41 22.20
CA GLU A 151 21.22 5.64 23.40
C GLU A 151 20.86 6.41 24.68
N GLU A 152 21.17 7.71 24.76
CA GLU A 152 20.79 8.59 25.88
C GLU A 152 19.28 8.66 26.04
N MET A 153 18.51 8.60 24.93
CA MET A 153 17.05 8.59 24.93
C MET A 153 16.45 7.20 25.20
N ASN A 154 17.26 6.14 25.27
CA ASN A 154 16.84 4.74 25.42
C ASN A 154 15.89 4.28 24.31
N GLU A 155 16.24 4.57 23.03
CA GLU A 155 15.49 4.20 21.84
C GLU A 155 16.23 3.14 20.98
N PRO A 156 16.28 1.88 21.43
CA PRO A 156 17.12 0.84 20.81
C PRO A 156 16.73 0.53 19.37
N TYR A 157 15.44 0.56 19.01
CA TYR A 157 14.98 0.34 17.64
C TYR A 157 15.49 1.42 16.68
N LYS A 158 15.60 2.65 17.16
CA LYS A 158 16.12 3.76 16.36
C LYS A 158 17.64 3.68 16.21
N VAL A 159 18.37 3.20 17.23
CA VAL A 159 19.83 2.93 17.12
C VAL A 159 20.09 1.88 16.03
N GLU A 160 19.30 0.81 15.98
CA GLU A 160 19.41 -0.22 14.95
C GLU A 160 19.18 0.37 13.54
N LEU A 161 18.18 1.24 13.38
CA LEU A 161 17.90 1.91 12.11
C LEU A 161 19.02 2.86 11.68
N VAL A 162 19.63 3.61 12.62
CA VAL A 162 20.79 4.50 12.29
C VAL A 162 21.94 3.68 11.73
N LYS A 163 22.28 2.53 12.33
CA LYS A 163 23.34 1.65 11.83
C LYS A 163 23.08 1.20 10.40
N GLU A 164 21.86 0.77 10.11
CA GLU A 164 21.48 0.33 8.75
C GLU A 164 21.55 1.44 7.71
N HIS A 165 21.08 2.64 8.05
CA HIS A 165 21.14 3.80 7.17
C HIS A 165 22.58 4.26 6.96
N SER A 166 23.40 4.23 8.02
CA SER A 166 24.83 4.55 7.96
C SER A 166 25.59 3.57 7.05
N ASP A 167 25.33 2.26 7.18
CA ASP A 167 25.95 1.22 6.34
C ASP A 167 25.62 1.39 4.85
N LYS A 168 24.46 1.98 4.54
CA LYS A 168 24.05 2.31 3.17
C LYS A 168 24.55 3.67 2.68
N GLY A 169 25.23 4.44 3.55
CA GLY A 169 25.72 5.79 3.22
C GLY A 169 24.60 6.82 3.10
N GLU A 170 23.45 6.60 3.74
CA GLU A 170 22.32 7.53 3.72
C GLU A 170 22.51 8.64 4.76
N HIS A 171 21.95 9.83 4.48
CA HIS A 171 21.95 10.96 5.42
C HIS A 171 21.06 10.66 6.63
N ILE A 172 21.60 10.88 7.84
CA ILE A 172 20.86 10.68 9.07
C ILE A 172 20.19 12.00 9.47
N THR A 173 18.86 12.01 9.39
CA THR A 173 18.03 13.17 9.69
C THR A 173 17.08 12.90 10.85
N PHE A 174 16.83 13.97 11.61
CA PHE A 174 15.86 13.99 12.70
C PHE A 174 14.88 15.13 12.51
N TYR A 175 13.68 14.96 13.02
CA TYR A 175 12.72 16.05 13.16
C TYR A 175 12.43 16.31 14.63
N LYS A 176 12.66 17.55 15.04
CA LYS A 176 12.40 18.03 16.40
C LYS A 176 11.07 18.78 16.42
N GLN A 177 10.24 18.46 17.39
CA GLN A 177 8.91 19.00 17.62
C GLN A 177 8.74 19.39 19.09
N GLY A 178 9.14 20.61 19.42
CA GLY A 178 9.28 21.03 20.83
C GLY A 178 10.31 20.20 21.59
N GLU A 179 9.87 19.50 22.65
CA GLU A 179 10.73 18.60 23.44
C GLU A 179 10.94 17.22 22.78
N PHE A 180 10.09 16.84 21.83
CA PHE A 180 10.18 15.55 21.14
C PHE A 180 11.10 15.64 19.93
N ILE A 181 11.92 14.62 19.74
CA ILE A 181 12.77 14.48 18.57
C ILE A 181 12.75 13.01 18.12
N ASP A 182 12.65 12.79 16.81
CA ASP A 182 12.60 11.45 16.23
C ASP A 182 13.49 11.33 15.01
N LEU A 183 14.10 10.13 14.83
CA LEU A 183 14.84 9.74 13.64
C LEU A 183 13.85 9.58 12.48
N CYS A 184 14.00 10.36 11.43
CA CYS A 184 13.08 10.37 10.31
C CYS A 184 13.67 11.04 9.06
N ALA A 185 13.44 10.44 7.89
CA ALA A 185 13.82 11.02 6.60
C ALA A 185 12.88 12.15 6.11
N GLY A 186 11.67 12.24 6.66
CA GLY A 186 10.65 13.20 6.22
C GLY A 186 9.96 12.80 4.92
N PRO A 187 9.32 13.74 4.19
CA PRO A 187 9.06 15.13 4.61
C PRO A 187 7.98 15.24 5.70
N HIS A 188 7.95 16.42 6.34
CA HIS A 188 6.97 16.78 7.34
C HIS A 188 6.35 18.17 7.09
N LEU A 189 5.20 18.43 7.72
CA LEU A 189 4.61 19.77 7.77
C LEU A 189 5.57 20.77 8.45
N MET A 190 5.40 22.05 8.16
CA MET A 190 6.16 23.11 8.84
C MET A 190 5.80 23.21 10.33
N SER A 191 4.54 22.92 10.68
CA SER A 191 4.06 22.89 12.07
C SER A 191 2.93 21.89 12.23
N VAL A 192 2.60 21.54 13.47
CA VAL A 192 1.46 20.66 13.79
C VAL A 192 0.10 21.35 13.69
N ALA A 193 0.07 22.68 13.59
CA ALA A 193 -1.15 23.48 13.61
C ALA A 193 -2.21 23.14 12.54
N PRO A 194 -1.86 22.67 11.33
CA PRO A 194 -2.83 22.24 10.32
C PRO A 194 -3.64 20.99 10.71
N ILE A 195 -3.17 20.17 11.64
CA ILE A 195 -3.82 18.93 12.07
C ILE A 195 -5.00 19.28 12.99
N LYS A 196 -6.22 19.43 12.46
CA LYS A 196 -7.39 19.88 13.24
C LYS A 196 -8.23 18.75 13.82
N ALA A 197 -8.29 17.62 13.16
CA ALA A 197 -9.14 16.51 13.54
C ALA A 197 -8.34 15.22 13.56
N ILE A 198 -8.39 14.48 14.67
CA ILE A 198 -7.60 13.27 14.90
C ILE A 198 -8.53 12.20 15.47
N GLN A 199 -8.40 10.97 14.98
CA GLN A 199 -9.02 9.79 15.57
C GLN A 199 -8.01 8.66 15.59
N LEU A 200 -7.80 8.04 16.75
CA LEU A 200 -7.13 6.75 16.88
C LEU A 200 -8.16 5.65 16.63
N THR A 201 -7.84 4.69 15.78
CA THR A 201 -8.82 3.72 15.25
C THR A 201 -8.65 2.32 15.83
N ALA A 202 -7.42 1.92 16.11
CA ALA A 202 -7.14 0.59 16.64
C ALA A 202 -5.77 0.56 17.33
N CYS A 203 -5.61 -0.45 18.21
CA CYS A 203 -4.33 -0.89 18.75
C CYS A 203 -4.22 -2.40 18.53
N THR A 204 -3.15 -2.85 17.87
CA THR A 204 -2.92 -4.27 17.55
C THR A 204 -1.48 -4.66 17.86
N GLY A 205 -1.23 -5.96 18.06
CA GLY A 205 0.14 -6.48 18.11
C GLY A 205 0.78 -6.48 16.71
N ALA A 206 2.05 -6.16 16.64
CA ALA A 206 2.86 -6.30 15.43
C ALA A 206 4.26 -6.77 15.82
N TYR A 207 4.88 -7.62 15.01
CA TYR A 207 6.27 -8.01 15.26
C TYR A 207 7.24 -7.02 14.62
N TRP A 208 8.33 -6.72 15.33
CA TRP A 208 9.40 -5.89 14.77
C TRP A 208 9.88 -6.48 13.44
N ARG A 209 9.87 -5.66 12.38
CA ARG A 209 10.20 -6.05 11.00
C ARG A 209 9.34 -7.16 10.41
N GLY A 210 8.18 -7.44 10.99
CA GLY A 210 7.28 -8.49 10.52
C GLY A 210 7.74 -9.92 10.82
N ASP A 211 8.82 -10.12 11.55
CA ASP A 211 9.34 -11.44 11.92
C ASP A 211 8.81 -11.86 13.30
N ALA A 212 8.11 -12.98 13.35
CA ALA A 212 7.53 -13.54 14.58
C ALA A 212 8.56 -13.93 15.67
N ASN A 213 9.84 -14.01 15.33
CA ASN A 213 10.93 -14.26 16.28
C ASN A 213 11.39 -12.98 16.98
N ASN A 214 11.03 -11.81 16.48
CA ASN A 214 11.38 -10.51 17.05
C ASN A 214 10.38 -10.06 18.12
N ALA A 215 10.71 -8.95 18.81
CA ALA A 215 9.85 -8.35 19.81
C ALA A 215 8.45 -8.02 19.29
N GLN A 216 7.44 -8.32 20.07
CA GLN A 216 6.07 -7.94 19.80
C GLN A 216 5.84 -6.51 20.25
N LEU A 217 5.50 -5.62 19.32
CA LEU A 217 5.22 -4.21 19.53
C LEU A 217 3.72 -3.94 19.57
N CYS A 218 3.35 -2.83 20.19
CA CYS A 218 1.99 -2.31 20.17
C CYS A 218 1.86 -1.30 19.03
N ARG A 219 1.10 -1.63 17.98
CA ARG A 219 0.84 -0.79 16.82
C ARG A 219 -0.44 0.00 17.01
N VAL A 220 -0.33 1.32 17.07
CA VAL A 220 -1.47 2.24 17.21
C VAL A 220 -1.77 2.87 15.86
N TYR A 221 -2.97 2.66 15.35
CA TYR A 221 -3.45 3.25 14.10
C TYR A 221 -4.23 4.54 14.34
N GLY A 222 -4.10 5.48 13.42
CA GLY A 222 -4.85 6.72 13.47
C GLY A 222 -5.09 7.35 12.11
N VAL A 223 -6.02 8.28 12.09
CA VAL A 223 -6.30 9.16 10.95
C VAL A 223 -6.31 10.60 11.42
N ALA A 224 -5.89 11.51 10.56
CA ALA A 224 -5.89 12.93 10.85
C ALA A 224 -6.27 13.75 9.62
N PHE A 225 -6.98 14.86 9.85
CA PHE A 225 -7.52 15.70 8.78
C PHE A 225 -7.37 17.20 9.12
N PRO A 226 -7.28 18.07 8.09
CA PRO A 226 -7.22 19.51 8.28
C PRO A 226 -8.56 20.12 8.71
N LYS A 227 -9.69 19.38 8.61
CA LYS A 227 -11.03 19.84 9.01
C LYS A 227 -11.79 18.71 9.71
N ALA A 228 -12.61 19.07 10.70
CA ALA A 228 -13.46 18.11 11.42
C ALA A 228 -14.47 17.43 10.49
N SER A 229 -15.07 18.16 9.55
CA SER A 229 -16.01 17.60 8.58
C SER A 229 -15.42 16.50 7.71
N MET A 230 -14.13 16.58 7.37
CA MET A 230 -13.45 15.53 6.60
C MET A 230 -13.26 14.25 7.43
N LEU A 231 -12.97 14.39 8.72
CA LEU A 231 -12.90 13.26 9.64
C LEU A 231 -14.27 12.59 9.79
N GLU A 232 -15.33 13.38 9.98
CA GLU A 232 -16.70 12.87 10.10
C GLU A 232 -17.14 12.10 8.84
N GLU A 233 -16.85 12.66 7.65
CA GLU A 233 -17.12 11.98 6.39
C GLU A 233 -16.33 10.68 6.26
N HIS A 234 -15.05 10.69 6.64
CA HIS A 234 -14.20 9.50 6.60
C HIS A 234 -14.71 8.42 7.56
N LEU A 235 -15.06 8.76 8.80
CA LEU A 235 -15.61 7.82 9.77
C LEU A 235 -16.94 7.24 9.31
N LYS A 236 -17.80 8.06 8.71
CA LYS A 236 -19.05 7.59 8.12
C LYS A 236 -18.79 6.59 6.97
N LYS A 237 -17.83 6.87 6.08
CA LYS A 237 -17.43 5.93 5.02
C LYS A 237 -16.91 4.60 5.59
N LEU A 238 -16.13 4.65 6.68
CA LEU A 238 -15.64 3.44 7.36
C LEU A 238 -16.79 2.64 7.98
N GLU A 239 -17.76 3.29 8.58
CA GLU A 239 -18.94 2.64 9.15
C GLU A 239 -19.80 2.01 8.06
N GLU A 240 -20.07 2.75 6.97
CA GLU A 240 -20.75 2.20 5.80
C GLU A 240 -20.00 1.02 5.17
N ALA A 241 -18.65 1.09 5.12
CA ALA A 241 -17.84 -0.02 4.63
C ALA A 241 -17.99 -1.28 5.50
N LYS A 242 -18.02 -1.13 6.84
CA LYS A 242 -18.30 -2.24 7.77
C LYS A 242 -19.69 -2.85 7.56
N LEU A 243 -20.70 -2.02 7.30
CA LEU A 243 -22.07 -2.49 7.01
C LEU A 243 -22.13 -3.24 5.68
N ARG A 244 -21.26 -2.89 4.72
CA ARG A 244 -21.18 -3.52 3.39
C ARG A 244 -20.12 -4.63 3.33
N ASP A 245 -19.55 -5.03 4.48
CA ASP A 245 -18.57 -6.12 4.52
C ASP A 245 -19.17 -7.40 3.92
N HIS A 246 -18.51 -7.91 2.87
CA HIS A 246 -19.01 -9.07 2.12
C HIS A 246 -19.04 -10.35 2.96
N ASN A 247 -18.18 -10.49 3.98
CA ASN A 247 -18.19 -11.62 4.90
C ASN A 247 -19.46 -11.60 5.77
N LYS A 248 -19.82 -10.41 6.29
CA LYS A 248 -21.03 -10.23 7.07
C LYS A 248 -22.26 -10.48 6.21
N LEU A 249 -22.39 -9.72 5.12
CA LEU A 249 -23.54 -9.81 4.23
C LEU A 249 -23.66 -11.18 3.56
N GLY A 250 -22.56 -11.80 3.19
CA GLY A 250 -22.56 -13.11 2.56
C GLY A 250 -23.08 -14.22 3.47
N ARG A 251 -22.80 -14.14 4.77
CA ARG A 251 -23.32 -15.07 5.77
C ARG A 251 -24.79 -14.76 6.12
N GLU A 252 -25.12 -13.51 6.42
CA GLU A 252 -26.48 -13.08 6.77
C GLU A 252 -27.49 -13.35 5.65
N LEU A 253 -27.08 -13.16 4.41
CA LEU A 253 -27.92 -13.38 3.21
C LEU A 253 -27.83 -14.82 2.65
N GLU A 254 -27.06 -15.67 3.29
CA GLU A 254 -26.87 -17.09 2.89
C GLU A 254 -26.29 -17.25 1.46
N TYR A 255 -25.27 -16.45 1.12
CA TYR A 255 -24.54 -16.57 -0.14
C TYR A 255 -23.43 -17.59 -0.05
N PHE A 256 -22.69 -17.63 1.04
CA PHE A 256 -21.60 -18.59 1.26
C PHE A 256 -21.37 -18.85 2.75
N THR A 257 -20.67 -19.93 3.04
CA THR A 257 -20.21 -20.29 4.37
C THR A 257 -18.81 -20.88 4.32
N THR A 258 -18.17 -20.95 5.49
CA THR A 258 -16.90 -21.66 5.69
C THR A 258 -17.11 -22.73 6.74
N VAL A 259 -16.52 -23.91 6.53
CA VAL A 259 -16.64 -25.07 7.42
C VAL A 259 -15.24 -25.59 7.71
N ASP A 260 -14.92 -25.81 8.98
CA ASP A 260 -13.58 -26.22 9.41
C ASP A 260 -13.13 -27.54 8.77
N TYR A 261 -14.04 -28.50 8.59
CA TYR A 261 -13.76 -29.77 7.94
C TYR A 261 -13.43 -29.67 6.43
N VAL A 262 -13.87 -28.57 5.78
CA VAL A 262 -13.49 -28.27 4.38
C VAL A 262 -12.14 -27.59 4.35
N GLY A 263 -11.88 -26.73 5.32
CA GLY A 263 -10.61 -26.01 5.50
C GLY A 263 -10.70 -24.51 5.22
N GLN A 264 -9.73 -23.81 5.76
CA GLN A 264 -9.63 -22.36 5.60
C GLN A 264 -9.33 -21.98 4.13
N GLY A 265 -9.93 -20.89 3.64
CA GLY A 265 -9.76 -20.43 2.27
C GLY A 265 -10.50 -21.27 1.22
N LEU A 266 -11.40 -22.16 1.65
CA LEU A 266 -12.25 -23.00 0.79
C LEU A 266 -13.74 -22.74 1.10
N PRO A 267 -14.28 -21.57 0.69
CA PRO A 267 -15.67 -21.22 0.96
C PRO A 267 -16.62 -22.11 0.17
N ILE A 268 -17.74 -22.47 0.82
CA ILE A 268 -18.85 -23.19 0.17
C ILE A 268 -19.86 -22.15 -0.28
N LEU A 269 -20.13 -22.09 -1.58
CA LEU A 269 -21.23 -21.27 -2.12
C LEU A 269 -22.55 -21.97 -1.82
N LEU A 270 -23.43 -21.29 -1.10
CA LEU A 270 -24.80 -21.74 -0.84
C LEU A 270 -25.69 -21.52 -2.08
N PRO A 271 -26.92 -22.05 -2.14
CA PRO A 271 -27.74 -22.04 -3.35
C PRO A 271 -27.91 -20.63 -3.98
N LYS A 272 -28.08 -19.59 -3.18
CA LYS A 272 -28.20 -18.21 -3.67
C LYS A 272 -26.89 -17.72 -4.31
N GLY A 273 -25.76 -17.93 -3.60
CA GLY A 273 -24.44 -17.54 -4.12
C GLY A 273 -24.04 -18.34 -5.36
N ALA A 274 -24.26 -19.67 -5.33
CA ALA A 274 -23.99 -20.53 -6.48
C ALA A 274 -24.79 -20.09 -7.72
N ARG A 275 -26.07 -19.67 -7.52
CA ARG A 275 -26.90 -19.18 -8.62
C ARG A 275 -26.36 -17.86 -9.20
N VAL A 276 -25.93 -16.92 -8.34
CA VAL A 276 -25.32 -15.66 -8.80
C VAL A 276 -24.06 -15.93 -9.62
N VAL A 277 -23.17 -16.77 -9.10
CA VAL A 277 -21.93 -17.13 -9.81
C VAL A 277 -22.25 -17.81 -11.16
N GLN A 278 -23.22 -18.71 -11.19
CA GLN A 278 -23.63 -19.36 -12.45
C GLN A 278 -24.15 -18.35 -13.49
N LEU A 279 -24.93 -17.37 -13.05
CA LEU A 279 -25.44 -16.31 -13.95
C LEU A 279 -24.32 -15.44 -14.49
N LEU A 280 -23.38 -15.02 -13.63
CA LEU A 280 -22.20 -14.24 -14.04
C LEU A 280 -21.32 -15.03 -15.00
N GLN A 281 -21.11 -16.32 -14.75
CA GLN A 281 -20.32 -17.20 -15.58
C GLN A 281 -20.93 -17.33 -16.99
N ARG A 282 -22.22 -17.59 -17.08
CA ARG A 282 -22.91 -17.68 -18.37
C ARG A 282 -22.85 -16.36 -19.13
N TRP A 283 -23.09 -15.26 -18.42
CA TRP A 283 -23.04 -13.94 -19.04
C TRP A 283 -21.68 -13.60 -19.62
N VAL A 284 -20.59 -13.85 -18.87
CA VAL A 284 -19.24 -13.54 -19.34
C VAL A 284 -18.84 -14.45 -20.53
N GLU A 285 -19.20 -15.73 -20.51
CA GLU A 285 -18.96 -16.66 -21.62
C GLU A 285 -19.70 -16.24 -22.89
N ASP A 286 -20.95 -15.77 -22.77
CA ASP A 286 -21.73 -15.22 -23.89
C ASP A 286 -21.08 -13.95 -24.45
N VAL A 287 -20.60 -13.04 -23.58
CA VAL A 287 -19.90 -11.83 -23.99
C VAL A 287 -18.60 -12.16 -24.72
N GLU A 288 -17.80 -13.07 -24.18
CA GLU A 288 -16.54 -13.50 -24.79
C GLU A 288 -16.78 -14.13 -26.18
N GLN A 289 -17.77 -15.00 -26.30
CA GLN A 289 -18.16 -15.59 -27.58
C GLN A 289 -18.59 -14.50 -28.58
N SER A 290 -19.39 -13.52 -28.14
CA SER A 290 -19.82 -12.40 -28.98
C SER A 290 -18.66 -11.53 -29.50
N LYS A 291 -17.54 -11.53 -28.79
CA LYS A 291 -16.29 -10.83 -29.15
C LYS A 291 -15.34 -11.69 -29.99
N GLY A 292 -15.76 -12.88 -30.39
CA GLY A 292 -14.99 -13.81 -31.21
C GLY A 292 -13.89 -14.55 -30.43
N CYS A 293 -14.05 -14.69 -29.12
CA CYS A 293 -13.16 -15.51 -28.30
C CYS A 293 -13.48 -17.00 -28.49
N LEU A 294 -12.46 -17.83 -28.49
CA LEU A 294 -12.54 -19.27 -28.61
C LEU A 294 -12.47 -19.89 -27.21
N LEU A 295 -13.56 -20.52 -26.81
CA LEU A 295 -13.64 -21.20 -25.51
C LEU A 295 -12.70 -22.39 -25.49
N THR A 296 -11.91 -22.53 -24.46
CA THR A 296 -11.09 -23.71 -24.15
C THR A 296 -11.52 -24.33 -22.82
N LYS A 297 -11.16 -25.58 -22.61
CA LYS A 297 -11.29 -26.29 -21.34
C LYS A 297 -10.05 -27.10 -21.09
N THR A 298 -9.30 -26.74 -20.07
CA THR A 298 -8.02 -27.35 -19.76
C THR A 298 -8.03 -28.04 -18.40
N PRO A 299 -7.14 -29.02 -18.16
CA PRO A 299 -7.09 -29.77 -16.91
C PRO A 299 -6.78 -28.87 -15.69
N LEU A 300 -7.22 -29.29 -14.51
CA LEU A 300 -6.92 -28.62 -13.24
C LEU A 300 -5.53 -28.98 -12.71
N LEU A 301 -4.89 -29.97 -13.28
CA LEU A 301 -3.69 -30.62 -12.79
C LEU A 301 -2.72 -30.83 -13.95
N ALA A 302 -1.43 -30.58 -13.72
CA ALA A 302 -0.37 -30.91 -14.67
C ALA A 302 0.89 -31.40 -13.97
N LYS A 303 1.76 -32.07 -14.74
CA LYS A 303 3.11 -32.44 -14.31
C LYS A 303 3.96 -31.20 -14.06
N ARG A 304 4.91 -31.33 -13.14
CA ARG A 304 5.87 -30.24 -12.81
C ARG A 304 6.58 -29.65 -14.01
N ASP A 305 6.79 -30.45 -15.06
CA ASP A 305 7.52 -30.04 -16.27
C ASP A 305 6.84 -28.85 -16.97
N LEU A 306 5.50 -28.80 -17.00
CA LEU A 306 4.77 -27.66 -17.52
C LEU A 306 5.05 -26.39 -16.72
N TYR A 307 5.16 -26.53 -15.41
CA TYR A 307 5.41 -25.41 -14.51
C TYR A 307 6.89 -24.99 -14.48
N LYS A 308 7.83 -25.91 -14.74
CA LYS A 308 9.24 -25.59 -15.02
C LYS A 308 9.36 -24.74 -16.29
N ILE A 309 8.73 -25.16 -17.39
CA ILE A 309 8.74 -24.42 -18.67
C ILE A 309 8.19 -22.99 -18.49
N SER A 310 7.16 -22.83 -17.68
CA SER A 310 6.52 -21.52 -17.44
C SER A 310 7.16 -20.70 -16.32
N GLY A 311 8.18 -21.21 -15.64
CA GLY A 311 8.90 -20.56 -14.53
C GLY A 311 8.16 -20.58 -13.19
N HIS A 312 6.94 -21.12 -13.11
CA HIS A 312 6.18 -21.15 -11.85
C HIS A 312 6.84 -22.06 -10.81
N TRP A 313 7.48 -23.15 -11.25
CA TRP A 313 8.13 -24.08 -10.33
C TRP A 313 9.28 -23.46 -9.56
N ASP A 314 10.06 -22.60 -10.21
CA ASP A 314 11.25 -21.99 -9.63
C ASP A 314 10.94 -20.75 -8.77
N HIS A 315 9.83 -20.06 -9.08
CA HIS A 315 9.53 -18.75 -8.47
C HIS A 315 8.25 -18.72 -7.62
N TYR A 316 7.43 -19.78 -7.66
CA TYR A 316 6.11 -19.77 -7.01
C TYR A 316 5.75 -21.11 -6.37
N LEU A 317 6.71 -21.98 -6.09
CA LEU A 317 6.48 -23.33 -5.57
C LEU A 317 5.69 -23.32 -4.25
N ASP A 318 6.03 -22.42 -3.32
CA ASP A 318 5.38 -22.30 -2.02
C ASP A 318 3.90 -21.91 -2.12
N GLY A 319 3.53 -21.22 -3.19
CA GLY A 319 2.15 -20.85 -3.51
C GLY A 319 1.35 -21.93 -4.26
N MET A 320 1.92 -23.11 -4.52
CA MET A 320 1.26 -24.18 -5.27
C MET A 320 0.86 -25.36 -4.37
N PHE A 321 -0.25 -26.00 -4.70
CA PHE A 321 -0.60 -27.32 -4.14
C PHE A 321 0.07 -28.40 -4.96
N VAL A 322 1.07 -29.05 -4.39
CA VAL A 322 1.88 -30.08 -5.03
C VAL A 322 1.43 -31.47 -4.58
N LEU A 323 1.39 -32.42 -5.52
CA LEU A 323 1.04 -33.82 -5.33
C LEU A 323 2.27 -34.69 -5.67
N GLY A 324 2.92 -35.18 -4.64
CA GLY A 324 4.21 -35.88 -4.72
C GLY A 324 5.33 -35.07 -4.05
N ASP A 325 6.56 -35.55 -4.19
CA ASP A 325 7.72 -34.84 -3.64
C ASP A 325 8.26 -33.85 -4.69
N PRO A 326 8.23 -32.53 -4.40
CA PRO A 326 8.73 -31.53 -5.35
C PRO A 326 10.25 -31.61 -5.58
N HIS A 327 11.01 -32.21 -4.67
CA HIS A 327 12.46 -32.31 -4.72
C HIS A 327 12.99 -33.63 -5.30
N ASP A 328 12.13 -34.66 -5.44
CA ASP A 328 12.47 -35.93 -6.06
C ASP A 328 12.26 -35.84 -7.58
N GLU A 329 13.34 -35.67 -8.33
CA GLU A 329 13.28 -35.52 -9.78
C GLU A 329 13.02 -36.84 -10.51
N GLU A 330 13.25 -38.01 -9.87
CA GLU A 330 13.05 -39.30 -10.48
C GLU A 330 11.58 -39.75 -10.46
N LYS A 331 10.80 -39.21 -9.53
CA LYS A 331 9.38 -39.54 -9.41
C LYS A 331 8.48 -38.50 -10.10
N GLU A 332 7.37 -39.02 -10.59
CA GLU A 332 6.34 -38.20 -11.18
C GLU A 332 5.70 -37.32 -10.11
N CYS A 333 5.67 -36.01 -10.38
CA CYS A 333 5.11 -34.98 -9.48
C CYS A 333 4.14 -34.11 -10.25
N PHE A 334 2.97 -33.87 -9.67
CA PHE A 334 1.92 -33.02 -10.22
C PHE A 334 1.67 -31.82 -9.33
N ALA A 335 1.04 -30.79 -9.88
CA ALA A 335 0.52 -29.69 -9.09
C ALA A 335 -0.84 -29.23 -9.62
N LEU A 336 -1.69 -28.75 -8.69
CA LEU A 336 -2.90 -28.02 -9.05
C LEU A 336 -2.53 -26.69 -9.66
N ARG A 337 -3.24 -26.27 -10.70
CA ARG A 337 -2.90 -25.08 -11.48
C ARG A 337 -3.13 -23.77 -10.68
N PRO A 338 -2.10 -22.94 -10.49
CA PRO A 338 -2.25 -21.60 -9.94
C PRO A 338 -2.71 -20.58 -10.99
N MET A 339 -2.55 -20.92 -12.29
CA MET A 339 -2.87 -20.12 -13.46
C MET A 339 -3.21 -20.99 -14.65
N THR A 340 -3.96 -20.45 -15.62
CA THR A 340 -4.37 -21.16 -16.84
C THR A 340 -3.39 -20.95 -18.01
N CYS A 341 -2.58 -19.90 -17.97
CA CYS A 341 -1.65 -19.51 -19.04
C CYS A 341 -0.84 -20.67 -19.64
N PRO A 342 -0.14 -21.51 -18.84
CA PRO A 342 0.68 -22.59 -19.38
C PRO A 342 -0.12 -23.58 -20.22
N PHE A 343 -1.36 -23.85 -19.82
CA PHE A 343 -2.24 -24.78 -20.52
C PHE A 343 -2.75 -24.22 -21.84
N GLN A 344 -3.15 -22.94 -21.87
CA GLN A 344 -3.64 -22.28 -23.09
C GLN A 344 -2.52 -22.11 -24.12
N TYR A 345 -1.26 -21.96 -23.69
CA TYR A 345 -0.11 -22.01 -24.62
C TYR A 345 0.04 -23.38 -25.26
N GLN A 346 -0.25 -24.48 -24.55
CA GLN A 346 -0.25 -25.82 -25.17
C GLN A 346 -1.40 -25.96 -26.17
N VAL A 347 -2.56 -25.36 -25.95
CA VAL A 347 -3.63 -25.28 -26.94
C VAL A 347 -3.16 -24.58 -28.22
N TYR A 348 -2.42 -23.50 -28.07
CA TYR A 348 -1.83 -22.78 -29.21
C TYR A 348 -0.80 -23.65 -29.97
N LEU A 349 0.06 -24.35 -29.25
CA LEU A 349 1.14 -25.16 -29.79
C LEU A 349 0.66 -26.50 -30.36
N ASN A 350 -0.62 -26.87 -30.23
CA ASN A 350 -1.20 -28.13 -30.70
C ASN A 350 -1.00 -28.38 -32.21
N LYS A 351 -0.83 -27.32 -33.01
CA LYS A 351 -0.51 -27.41 -34.45
C LYS A 351 0.35 -26.26 -34.90
N GLN A 352 1.05 -26.42 -36.03
CA GLN A 352 1.74 -25.34 -36.67
C GLN A 352 0.73 -24.25 -37.08
N ARG A 353 1.08 -22.99 -36.81
CA ARG A 353 0.26 -21.81 -37.11
C ARG A 353 1.07 -20.80 -37.91
N SER A 354 0.38 -20.02 -38.71
CA SER A 354 0.97 -18.89 -39.42
C SER A 354 0.48 -17.57 -38.84
N TYR A 355 1.12 -16.48 -39.26
CA TYR A 355 0.66 -15.13 -38.88
C TYR A 355 -0.79 -14.82 -39.35
N ARG A 356 -1.30 -15.59 -40.31
CA ARG A 356 -2.69 -15.47 -40.80
C ARG A 356 -3.73 -16.05 -39.82
N ASP A 357 -3.30 -16.89 -38.90
CA ASP A 357 -4.15 -17.46 -37.85
C ASP A 357 -4.33 -16.48 -36.67
N LEU A 358 -3.64 -15.34 -36.73
CA LEU A 358 -3.66 -14.32 -35.69
C LEU A 358 -4.55 -13.11 -36.08
N PRO A 359 -5.20 -12.45 -35.15
CA PRO A 359 -5.15 -12.66 -33.71
C PRO A 359 -5.99 -13.87 -33.27
N MET A 360 -5.45 -14.67 -32.33
CA MET A 360 -6.20 -15.74 -31.69
C MET A 360 -6.54 -15.34 -30.25
N ARG A 361 -7.81 -15.42 -29.90
CA ARG A 361 -8.34 -15.08 -28.56
C ARG A 361 -8.85 -16.35 -27.92
N LEU A 362 -8.11 -16.86 -26.93
CA LEU A 362 -8.49 -18.06 -26.18
C LEU A 362 -9.04 -17.63 -24.84
N THR A 363 -10.20 -18.18 -24.44
CA THR A 363 -10.82 -17.88 -23.14
C THR A 363 -11.18 -19.15 -22.40
N GLU A 364 -11.23 -19.08 -21.09
CA GLU A 364 -11.66 -20.15 -20.22
C GLU A 364 -12.21 -19.61 -18.91
N THR A 365 -13.38 -20.08 -18.50
CA THR A 365 -13.80 -19.96 -17.11
C THR A 365 -13.08 -21.04 -16.31
N SER A 366 -12.05 -20.60 -15.60
CA SER A 366 -11.02 -21.42 -14.98
C SER A 366 -11.13 -21.49 -13.48
N THR A 367 -11.11 -22.69 -12.91
CA THR A 367 -10.87 -22.88 -11.47
C THR A 367 -9.38 -22.99 -11.22
N LEU A 368 -8.88 -22.18 -10.28
CA LEU A 368 -7.48 -22.06 -9.90
C LEU A 368 -7.30 -22.37 -8.42
N PHE A 369 -6.06 -22.75 -8.05
CA PHE A 369 -5.70 -23.12 -6.69
C PHE A 369 -4.41 -22.45 -6.28
N ARG A 370 -4.41 -21.79 -5.11
CA ARG A 370 -3.22 -21.15 -4.54
C ARG A 370 -3.08 -21.51 -3.08
N ASN A 371 -1.90 -21.96 -2.68
CA ASN A 371 -1.60 -22.29 -1.29
C ASN A 371 -1.34 -21.04 -0.47
N GLU A 372 -2.39 -20.23 -0.29
CA GLU A 372 -2.33 -18.99 0.47
C GLU A 372 -2.06 -19.24 1.95
N ALA A 373 -1.20 -18.43 2.56
CA ALA A 373 -0.95 -18.49 3.99
C ALA A 373 -2.18 -18.09 4.81
N SER A 374 -2.34 -18.65 6.01
CA SER A 374 -3.54 -18.43 6.85
C SER A 374 -3.80 -16.96 7.17
N GLY A 375 -2.75 -16.16 7.35
CA GLY A 375 -2.87 -14.72 7.65
C GLY A 375 -3.25 -13.84 6.46
N GLU A 376 -3.19 -14.36 5.24
CA GLU A 376 -3.48 -13.60 4.02
C GLU A 376 -4.90 -13.83 3.49
N MET A 377 -5.56 -14.88 3.95
CA MET A 377 -6.90 -15.23 3.48
C MET A 377 -7.96 -14.26 4.00
N HIS A 378 -8.83 -13.82 3.10
CA HIS A 378 -9.88 -12.86 3.43
C HIS A 378 -11.17 -13.13 2.65
N GLY A 379 -12.16 -13.72 3.32
CA GLY A 379 -13.51 -13.97 2.80
C GLY A 379 -13.53 -14.65 1.44
N LEU A 380 -14.12 -13.99 0.43
CA LEU A 380 -14.10 -14.42 -0.97
C LEU A 380 -13.04 -13.69 -1.81
N ILE A 381 -12.33 -12.71 -1.24
CA ILE A 381 -11.36 -11.88 -1.97
C ILE A 381 -10.04 -12.62 -2.14
N ARG A 382 -9.57 -13.31 -1.10
CA ARG A 382 -8.34 -14.10 -1.13
C ARG A 382 -8.57 -15.48 -0.53
N VAL A 383 -8.59 -16.47 -1.40
CA VAL A 383 -9.02 -17.85 -1.11
C VAL A 383 -8.06 -18.85 -1.75
N ARG A 384 -8.10 -20.10 -1.30
CA ARG A 384 -7.26 -21.18 -1.83
C ARG A 384 -7.79 -21.80 -3.11
N GLN A 385 -9.10 -21.69 -3.36
CA GLN A 385 -9.75 -22.11 -4.60
C GLN A 385 -10.68 -21.02 -5.08
N PHE A 386 -10.56 -20.62 -6.33
CA PHE A 386 -11.40 -19.58 -6.94
C PHE A 386 -11.59 -19.85 -8.44
N THR A 387 -12.61 -19.23 -9.02
CA THR A 387 -12.89 -19.31 -10.44
C THR A 387 -12.81 -17.91 -11.05
N ILE A 388 -12.09 -17.79 -12.17
CA ILE A 388 -11.98 -16.55 -12.94
C ILE A 388 -12.36 -16.78 -14.38
N SER A 389 -12.85 -15.76 -15.07
CA SER A 389 -12.86 -15.71 -16.52
C SER A 389 -11.51 -15.17 -16.97
N GLU A 390 -10.79 -15.94 -17.72
CA GLU A 390 -9.41 -15.69 -18.12
C GLU A 390 -9.28 -15.80 -19.63
N GLY A 391 -8.54 -14.86 -20.24
CA GLY A 391 -8.33 -14.84 -21.68
C GLY A 391 -6.87 -14.59 -22.05
N HIS A 392 -6.38 -15.32 -23.06
CA HIS A 392 -5.06 -15.15 -23.64
C HIS A 392 -5.18 -14.77 -25.10
N TYR A 393 -4.69 -13.59 -25.45
CA TYR A 393 -4.68 -13.08 -26.81
C TYR A 393 -3.30 -13.26 -27.40
N ILE A 394 -3.21 -14.09 -28.41
CA ILE A 394 -1.98 -14.35 -29.17
C ILE A 394 -2.09 -13.52 -30.45
N LEU A 395 -1.20 -12.56 -30.59
CA LEU A 395 -1.29 -11.56 -31.66
C LEU A 395 0.10 -11.08 -32.08
N ARG A 396 0.16 -10.41 -33.22
CA ARG A 396 1.38 -9.72 -33.66
C ARG A 396 1.56 -8.43 -32.90
N PRO A 397 2.82 -8.01 -32.64
CA PRO A 397 3.08 -6.75 -31.91
C PRO A 397 2.45 -5.50 -32.54
N ASP A 398 2.41 -5.43 -33.86
CA ASP A 398 1.80 -4.35 -34.63
C ASP A 398 0.26 -4.30 -34.56
N CYS A 399 -0.35 -5.40 -34.09
CA CYS A 399 -1.81 -5.51 -33.96
C CYS A 399 -2.31 -5.30 -32.53
N LEU A 400 -1.43 -5.01 -31.56
CA LEU A 400 -1.79 -4.93 -30.12
C LEU A 400 -2.93 -3.93 -29.86
N LEU A 401 -2.83 -2.73 -30.40
CA LEU A 401 -3.81 -1.67 -30.21
C LEU A 401 -5.19 -2.00 -30.78
N TYR A 402 -5.23 -2.73 -31.93
CA TYR A 402 -6.49 -3.10 -32.59
C TYR A 402 -7.20 -4.29 -31.96
N THR A 403 -6.43 -5.19 -31.35
CA THR A 403 -6.96 -6.45 -30.84
C THR A 403 -7.31 -6.42 -29.35
N SER A 404 -6.71 -5.48 -28.62
CA SER A 404 -6.95 -5.27 -27.19
C SER A 404 -7.03 -3.77 -26.87
N PRO A 405 -8.03 -3.04 -27.40
CA PRO A 405 -8.18 -1.62 -27.10
C PRO A 405 -8.48 -1.44 -25.60
N SER A 406 -7.73 -0.54 -24.96
CA SER A 406 -8.00 -0.19 -23.57
C SER A 406 -9.24 0.70 -23.46
N PRO A 407 -9.91 0.77 -22.30
CA PRO A 407 -10.99 1.73 -22.07
C PRO A 407 -10.56 3.19 -22.29
N ARG A 408 -9.27 3.51 -22.18
CA ARG A 408 -8.71 4.83 -22.48
C ARG A 408 -8.72 5.12 -23.97
N ASP A 409 -8.48 4.12 -24.81
CA ASP A 409 -8.47 4.28 -26.27
C ASP A 409 -9.88 4.52 -26.82
N LEU A 410 -10.90 3.97 -26.15
CA LEU A 410 -12.32 4.21 -26.51
C LEU A 410 -12.80 5.63 -26.16
N SER A 411 -12.16 6.30 -25.21
CA SER A 411 -12.52 7.67 -24.81
C SER A 411 -11.98 8.75 -25.76
N THR A 412 -10.98 8.42 -26.57
CA THR A 412 -10.35 9.35 -27.52
C THR A 412 -11.00 9.33 -28.92
N SER A 413 -11.95 8.44 -29.14
CA SER A 413 -12.65 8.29 -30.45
C SER A 413 -14.03 8.97 -30.50
N ARG A 414 -14.26 10.00 -29.66
CA ARG A 414 -15.46 10.84 -29.72
C ARG A 414 -15.10 12.29 -29.95
#